data_7b1b656c2f753decbc8a7a3a0d3e3fe7
#
_entry.id   7b1b656c2f753decbc8a7a3a0d3e3fe7
#
_cell.length_a   1.000
_cell.length_b   1.000
_cell.length_c   1.000
_cell.angle_alpha   90.00
_cell.angle_beta   90.00
_cell.angle_gamma   90.00
#
_symmetry.space_group_name_H-M   'P 1'
#
loop_
_entity.id
_entity.type
_entity.pdbx_description
1 polymer ?
#
loop_
_entity_poly.entity_id
_entity_poly.type
_entity_poly.pdbx_seq_one_letter_code
_entity_poly.pdbx_strand_id
1 'polypeptide(L)'
;GFVFQSFNLISRTTARENVELPMTYAHVPKHERRERAIRLLERVGLGARTEHMPNEMSGGQRQRVAIARALANDPPLILADEPTGNLDTAASLEIMELFSELHREGATVVVVTHEEDIAAFTERIIRFRDGRIISDERRGRTGREDTPKEVEEC
;
A
#
# COMPACT_ATOMS: atom_id res chain seq x y z
N GLY A 1 7.95 4.10 -1.74
CA GLY A 1 7.35 2.89 -2.26
C GLY A 1 6.09 3.19 -3.06
N PHE A 2 5.80 2.39 -4.07
CA PHE A 2 4.61 2.60 -4.89
C PHE A 2 3.79 1.30 -4.99
N VAL A 3 2.47 1.40 -4.79
CA VAL A 3 1.50 0.31 -4.88
C VAL A 3 0.46 0.69 -5.93
N PHE A 4 0.27 -0.16 -6.96
CA PHE A 4 -0.62 0.08 -8.08
C PHE A 4 -1.91 -0.72 -7.97
N GLN A 5 -2.99 -0.24 -8.57
CA GLN A 5 -4.25 -0.95 -8.71
C GLN A 5 -4.09 -2.33 -9.40
N SER A 6 -3.28 -2.40 -10.45
CA SER A 6 -3.07 -3.61 -11.26
C SER A 6 -1.94 -4.51 -10.74
N PHE A 7 -1.50 -4.33 -9.47
CA PHE A 7 -0.42 -5.08 -8.82
C PHE A 7 0.95 -4.92 -9.49
N ASN A 8 1.02 -4.90 -10.81
CA ASN A 8 2.23 -4.78 -11.65
C ASN A 8 3.34 -5.75 -11.23
N LEU A 9 2.96 -7.01 -10.95
CA LEU A 9 3.90 -8.09 -10.67
C LEU A 9 4.42 -8.70 -11.96
N ILE A 10 5.68 -9.12 -11.94
CA ILE A 10 6.28 -9.87 -13.04
C ILE A 10 5.74 -11.30 -12.97
N SER A 11 4.95 -11.71 -13.98
CA SER A 11 4.14 -12.93 -13.97
C SER A 11 4.94 -14.24 -13.99
N ARG A 12 6.19 -14.19 -14.48
CA ARG A 12 7.09 -15.36 -14.62
C ARG A 12 8.14 -15.47 -13.51
N THR A 13 7.96 -14.72 -12.42
CA THR A 13 8.83 -14.73 -11.25
C THR A 13 8.02 -14.98 -10.01
N THR A 14 8.64 -15.57 -8.98
CA THR A 14 7.99 -15.86 -7.71
C THR A 14 7.62 -14.59 -6.94
N ALA A 15 6.79 -14.72 -5.89
CA ALA A 15 6.49 -13.63 -4.97
C ALA A 15 7.78 -13.06 -4.37
N ARG A 16 8.70 -13.91 -3.91
CA ARG A 16 10.00 -13.51 -3.37
C ARG A 16 10.82 -12.72 -4.38
N GLU A 17 10.94 -13.21 -5.62
CA GLU A 17 11.70 -12.54 -6.67
C GLU A 17 11.12 -11.18 -7.05
N ASN A 18 9.78 -11.04 -7.04
CA ASN A 18 9.11 -9.76 -7.21
C ASN A 18 9.50 -8.76 -6.12
N VAL A 19 9.58 -9.21 -4.86
CA VAL A 19 9.99 -8.37 -3.72
C VAL A 19 11.49 -8.07 -3.74
N GLU A 20 12.33 -8.98 -4.24
CA GLU A 20 13.78 -8.76 -4.39
C GLU A 20 14.12 -7.69 -5.46
N LEU A 21 13.23 -7.45 -6.42
CA LEU A 21 13.52 -6.62 -7.59
C LEU A 21 14.01 -5.21 -7.27
N PRO A 22 13.34 -4.40 -6.40
CA PRO A 22 13.83 -3.07 -6.04
C PRO A 22 15.20 -3.11 -5.36
N MET A 23 15.46 -4.12 -4.54
CA MET A 23 16.74 -4.30 -3.86
C MET A 23 17.86 -4.70 -4.83
N THR A 24 17.51 -5.36 -5.95
CA THR A 24 18.47 -5.67 -7.02
C THR A 24 18.97 -4.38 -7.67
N TYR A 25 18.09 -3.43 -7.95
CA TYR A 25 18.46 -2.11 -8.47
C TYR A 25 19.21 -1.25 -7.45
N ALA A 26 18.97 -1.47 -6.17
CA ALA A 26 19.72 -0.82 -5.08
C ALA A 26 21.08 -1.52 -4.79
N HIS A 27 21.49 -2.50 -5.62
CA HIS A 27 22.75 -3.26 -5.48
C HIS A 27 22.90 -3.99 -4.15
N VAL A 28 21.81 -4.36 -3.48
CA VAL A 28 21.84 -5.18 -2.26
C VAL A 28 22.35 -6.58 -2.59
N PRO A 29 23.27 -7.18 -1.80
CA PRO A 29 23.77 -8.53 -2.03
C PRO A 29 22.68 -9.59 -2.08
N LYS A 30 22.85 -10.62 -2.94
CA LYS A 30 21.79 -11.62 -3.22
C LYS A 30 21.28 -12.32 -1.96
N HIS A 31 22.15 -12.67 -1.01
CA HIS A 31 21.75 -13.35 0.23
C HIS A 31 20.88 -12.44 1.12
N GLU A 32 21.28 -11.18 1.27
CA GLU A 32 20.58 -10.19 2.09
C GLU A 32 19.20 -9.86 1.52
N ARG A 33 19.08 -9.60 0.20
CA ARG A 33 17.78 -9.31 -0.42
C ARG A 33 16.81 -10.49 -0.34
N ARG A 34 17.34 -11.76 -0.45
CA ARG A 34 16.51 -12.95 -0.31
C ARG A 34 15.90 -13.05 1.10
N GLU A 35 16.74 -12.93 2.12
CA GLU A 35 16.27 -12.96 3.51
C GLU A 35 15.29 -11.83 3.82
N ARG A 36 15.58 -10.63 3.34
CA ARG A 36 14.72 -9.47 3.51
C ARG A 36 13.38 -9.65 2.79
N ALA A 37 13.38 -10.18 1.57
CA ALA A 37 12.15 -10.46 0.83
C ALA A 37 11.27 -11.48 1.56
N ILE A 38 11.86 -12.54 2.13
CA ILE A 38 11.12 -13.53 2.91
C ILE A 38 10.48 -12.86 4.14
N ARG A 39 11.24 -12.10 4.94
CA ARG A 39 10.70 -11.38 6.11
C ARG A 39 9.56 -10.41 5.73
N LEU A 40 9.67 -9.72 4.61
CA LEU A 40 8.61 -8.81 4.13
C LEU A 40 7.35 -9.57 3.71
N LEU A 41 7.51 -10.73 3.06
CA LEU A 41 6.38 -11.60 2.71
C LEU A 41 5.71 -12.21 3.96
N GLU A 42 6.49 -12.62 4.96
CA GLU A 42 5.96 -13.06 6.25
C GLU A 42 5.16 -11.94 6.94
N ARG A 43 5.69 -10.71 6.93
CA ARG A 43 5.02 -9.53 7.51
C ARG A 43 3.65 -9.24 6.88
N VAL A 44 3.49 -9.49 5.58
CA VAL A 44 2.19 -9.33 4.90
C VAL A 44 1.36 -10.62 4.86
N GLY A 45 1.72 -11.64 5.67
CA GLY A 45 0.97 -12.89 5.79
C GLY A 45 1.16 -13.89 4.65
N LEU A 46 2.27 -13.79 3.90
CA LEU A 46 2.57 -14.64 2.75
C LEU A 46 3.81 -15.54 2.92
N GLY A 47 4.25 -15.79 4.16
CA GLY A 47 5.43 -16.62 4.45
C GLY A 47 5.40 -18.01 3.83
N ALA A 48 4.23 -18.66 3.80
CA ALA A 48 4.05 -19.98 3.16
C ALA A 48 3.95 -19.93 1.62
N ARG A 49 4.01 -18.73 1.00
CA ARG A 49 3.77 -18.54 -0.43
C ARG A 49 4.91 -17.81 -1.16
N THR A 50 6.09 -17.77 -0.57
CA THR A 50 7.26 -17.05 -1.09
C THR A 50 7.68 -17.48 -2.49
N GLU A 51 7.53 -18.78 -2.81
CA GLU A 51 7.90 -19.38 -4.10
C GLU A 51 6.71 -19.52 -5.09
N HIS A 52 5.50 -19.06 -4.72
CA HIS A 52 4.37 -19.05 -5.65
C HIS A 52 4.51 -17.95 -6.70
N MET A 53 4.00 -18.22 -7.89
CA MET A 53 3.91 -17.24 -8.98
C MET A 53 2.60 -16.44 -8.89
N PRO A 54 2.52 -15.24 -9.47
CA PRO A 54 1.32 -14.40 -9.42
C PRO A 54 0.04 -15.06 -9.95
N ASN A 55 0.15 -15.97 -10.92
CA ASN A 55 -0.99 -16.73 -11.46
C ASN A 55 -1.54 -17.82 -10.53
N GLU A 56 -0.79 -18.15 -9.47
CA GLU A 56 -1.17 -19.12 -8.43
C GLU A 56 -1.75 -18.42 -7.18
N MET A 57 -1.96 -17.09 -7.24
CA MET A 57 -2.33 -16.24 -6.11
C MET A 57 -3.66 -15.52 -6.36
N SER A 58 -4.44 -15.34 -5.28
CA SER A 58 -5.64 -14.48 -5.31
C SER A 58 -5.30 -13.02 -5.54
N GLY A 59 -6.29 -12.18 -5.86
CA GLY A 59 -6.13 -10.73 -5.99
C GLY A 59 -5.50 -10.08 -4.75
N GLY A 60 -6.06 -10.36 -3.58
CA GLY A 60 -5.55 -9.86 -2.30
C GLY A 60 -4.12 -10.33 -2.00
N GLN A 61 -3.79 -11.59 -2.32
CA GLN A 61 -2.42 -12.10 -2.18
C GLN A 61 -1.43 -11.38 -3.12
N ARG A 62 -1.81 -11.13 -4.37
CA ARG A 62 -0.98 -10.35 -5.31
C ARG A 62 -0.77 -8.93 -4.83
N GLN A 63 -1.80 -8.29 -4.26
CA GLN A 63 -1.67 -6.94 -3.69
C GLN A 63 -0.74 -6.93 -2.48
N ARG A 64 -0.80 -7.93 -1.60
CA ARG A 64 0.14 -8.09 -0.48
C ARG A 64 1.59 -8.25 -0.97
N VAL A 65 1.84 -8.98 -2.07
CA VAL A 65 3.18 -9.05 -2.69
C VAL A 65 3.61 -7.66 -3.20
N ALA A 66 2.71 -6.90 -3.85
CA ALA A 66 3.01 -5.55 -4.33
C ALA A 66 3.34 -4.59 -3.17
N ILE A 67 2.64 -4.70 -2.04
CA ILE A 67 2.95 -3.95 -0.82
C ILE A 67 4.32 -4.35 -0.25
N ALA A 68 4.61 -5.66 -0.11
CA ALA A 68 5.91 -6.14 0.35
C ALA A 68 7.05 -5.63 -0.55
N ARG A 69 6.84 -5.62 -1.88
CA ARG A 69 7.78 -5.03 -2.84
C ARG A 69 7.96 -3.53 -2.63
N ALA A 70 6.89 -2.79 -2.37
CA ALA A 70 6.97 -1.36 -2.10
C ALA A 70 7.80 -1.04 -0.83
N LEU A 71 7.78 -1.94 0.16
CA LEU A 71 8.55 -1.84 1.41
C LEU A 71 10.02 -2.27 1.28
N ALA A 72 10.43 -2.86 0.15
CA ALA A 72 11.72 -3.55 0.02
C ALA A 72 12.94 -2.68 0.35
N ASN A 73 12.91 -1.38 0.11
CA ASN A 73 14.00 -0.43 0.36
C ASN A 73 13.71 0.55 1.52
N ASP A 74 12.88 0.17 2.51
CA ASP A 74 12.47 1.00 3.66
C ASP A 74 12.10 2.44 3.28
N PRO A 75 11.12 2.63 2.40
CA PRO A 75 10.78 3.96 1.93
C PRO A 75 10.12 4.78 3.05
N PRO A 76 10.41 6.09 3.19
CA PRO A 76 9.75 6.96 4.15
C PRO A 76 8.28 7.25 3.78
N LEU A 77 7.90 6.99 2.54
CA LEU A 77 6.57 7.24 1.99
C LEU A 77 6.12 6.06 1.13
N ILE A 78 4.89 5.62 1.34
CA ILE A 78 4.16 4.67 0.49
C ILE A 78 3.05 5.44 -0.21
N LEU A 79 3.05 5.42 -1.54
CA LEU A 79 1.98 5.95 -2.37
C LEU A 79 1.19 4.78 -2.96
N ALA A 80 -0.08 4.68 -2.63
CA ALA A 80 -0.98 3.64 -3.10
C ALA A 80 -2.06 4.25 -4.01
N ASP A 81 -2.05 3.85 -5.27
CA ASP A 81 -2.98 4.32 -6.29
C ASP A 81 -4.05 3.26 -6.53
N GLU A 82 -5.30 3.55 -6.11
CA GLU A 82 -6.47 2.65 -6.15
C GLU A 82 -6.14 1.23 -5.62
N PRO A 83 -5.57 1.08 -4.42
CA PRO A 83 -4.99 -0.19 -3.98
C PRO A 83 -6.00 -1.32 -3.80
N THR A 84 -7.29 -1.01 -3.79
CA THR A 84 -8.42 -1.92 -3.59
C THR A 84 -9.27 -2.14 -4.84
N GLY A 85 -9.09 -1.34 -5.89
CA GLY A 85 -9.98 -1.29 -7.05
C GLY A 85 -10.14 -2.59 -7.87
N ASN A 86 -9.29 -3.61 -7.66
CA ASN A 86 -9.37 -4.93 -8.29
C ASN A 86 -9.60 -6.06 -7.26
N LEU A 87 -10.10 -5.73 -6.07
CA LEU A 87 -10.32 -6.68 -4.97
C LEU A 87 -11.80 -6.78 -4.62
N ASP A 88 -12.17 -7.90 -4.01
CA ASP A 88 -13.46 -7.99 -3.32
C ASP A 88 -13.43 -7.22 -2.00
N THR A 89 -14.61 -6.99 -1.42
CA THR A 89 -14.76 -6.18 -0.19
C THR A 89 -13.94 -6.72 0.98
N ALA A 90 -13.87 -8.04 1.16
CA ALA A 90 -13.14 -8.63 2.27
C ALA A 90 -11.63 -8.41 2.11
N ALA A 91 -11.09 -8.67 0.92
CA ALA A 91 -9.69 -8.42 0.61
C ALA A 91 -9.34 -6.92 0.68
N SER A 92 -10.25 -6.03 0.27
CA SER A 92 -10.07 -4.58 0.38
C SER A 92 -9.88 -4.13 1.83
N LEU A 93 -10.73 -4.61 2.74
CA LEU A 93 -10.62 -4.31 4.18
C LEU A 93 -9.29 -4.81 4.75
N GLU A 94 -8.88 -6.04 4.43
CA GLU A 94 -7.60 -6.59 4.88
C GLU A 94 -6.39 -5.78 4.37
N ILE A 95 -6.44 -5.24 3.15
CA ILE A 95 -5.38 -4.37 2.60
C ILE A 95 -5.35 -3.03 3.32
N MET A 96 -6.50 -2.43 3.64
CA MET A 96 -6.55 -1.16 4.38
C MET A 96 -6.11 -1.34 5.83
N GLU A 97 -6.43 -2.45 6.47
CA GLU A 97 -5.89 -2.80 7.79
C GLU A 97 -4.36 -2.90 7.77
N LEU A 98 -3.80 -3.56 6.76
CA LEU A 98 -2.35 -3.65 6.57
C LEU A 98 -1.70 -2.26 6.41
N PHE A 99 -2.28 -1.35 5.61
CA PHE A 99 -1.80 0.03 5.51
C PHE A 99 -1.88 0.78 6.84
N SER A 100 -2.95 0.57 7.61
CA SER A 100 -3.12 1.16 8.94
C SER A 100 -2.08 0.65 9.94
N GLU A 101 -1.67 -0.63 9.85
CA GLU A 101 -0.58 -1.21 10.64
C GLU A 101 0.77 -0.58 10.27
N LEU A 102 1.07 -0.49 8.98
CA LEU A 102 2.29 0.15 8.49
C LEU A 102 2.38 1.62 8.94
N HIS A 103 1.25 2.34 8.92
CA HIS A 103 1.20 3.72 9.42
C HIS A 103 1.46 3.81 10.93
N ARG A 104 0.85 2.92 11.73
CA ARG A 104 1.11 2.84 13.19
C ARG A 104 2.58 2.54 13.53
N GLU A 105 3.29 1.83 12.66
CA GLU A 105 4.72 1.55 12.78
C GLU A 105 5.61 2.71 12.30
N GLY A 106 5.02 3.83 11.84
CA GLY A 106 5.71 5.07 11.49
C GLY A 106 5.86 5.35 9.99
N ALA A 107 5.33 4.50 9.11
CA ALA A 107 5.31 4.79 7.69
C ALA A 107 4.32 5.90 7.36
N THR A 108 4.68 6.82 6.45
CA THR A 108 3.71 7.72 5.84
C THR A 108 3.04 7.00 4.68
N VAL A 109 1.70 6.90 4.72
CA VAL A 109 0.91 6.27 3.66
C VAL A 109 -0.01 7.29 3.03
N VAL A 110 0.06 7.44 1.70
CA VAL A 110 -0.85 8.24 0.89
C VAL A 110 -1.64 7.30 0.00
N VAL A 111 -2.96 7.31 0.15
CA VAL A 111 -3.88 6.51 -0.67
C VAL A 111 -4.62 7.45 -1.62
N VAL A 112 -4.55 7.16 -2.91
CA VAL A 112 -5.37 7.80 -3.94
C VAL A 112 -6.54 6.87 -4.22
N THR A 113 -7.77 7.34 -4.02
CA THR A 113 -8.97 6.55 -4.25
C THR A 113 -10.17 7.45 -4.54
N HIS A 114 -11.15 6.92 -5.24
CA HIS A 114 -12.46 7.53 -5.42
C HIS A 114 -13.53 6.88 -4.53
N GLU A 115 -13.17 5.87 -3.72
CA GLU A 115 -14.06 5.13 -2.82
C GLU A 115 -14.08 5.80 -1.44
N GLU A 116 -15.26 6.31 -1.01
CA GLU A 116 -15.42 6.98 0.29
C GLU A 116 -15.15 6.02 1.47
N ASP A 117 -15.52 4.74 1.34
CA ASP A 117 -15.29 3.73 2.38
C ASP A 117 -13.80 3.48 2.60
N ILE A 118 -13.00 3.53 1.54
CA ILE A 118 -11.55 3.41 1.62
C ILE A 118 -10.93 4.67 2.20
N ALA A 119 -11.41 5.87 1.79
CA ALA A 119 -10.96 7.13 2.35
C ALA A 119 -11.20 7.21 3.86
N ALA A 120 -12.26 6.56 4.37
CA ALA A 120 -12.61 6.54 5.80
C ALA A 120 -11.55 5.87 6.70
N PHE A 121 -10.65 5.04 6.14
CA PHE A 121 -9.51 4.45 6.88
C PHE A 121 -8.37 5.45 7.15
N THR A 122 -8.39 6.65 6.55
CA THR A 122 -7.30 7.61 6.64
C THR A 122 -7.57 8.69 7.71
N GLU A 123 -6.49 9.23 8.32
CA GLU A 123 -6.56 10.31 9.32
C GLU A 123 -6.74 11.70 8.68
N ARG A 124 -6.48 11.84 7.38
CA ARG A 124 -6.64 13.09 6.63
C ARG A 124 -7.15 12.79 5.23
N ILE A 125 -8.18 13.50 4.80
CA ILE A 125 -8.78 13.37 3.47
C ILE A 125 -8.64 14.72 2.76
N ILE A 126 -7.99 14.71 1.60
CA ILE A 126 -7.87 15.87 0.72
C ILE A 126 -8.67 15.56 -0.54
N ARG A 127 -9.71 16.35 -0.82
CA ARG A 127 -10.55 16.16 -2.00
C ARG A 127 -10.13 17.10 -3.12
N PHE A 128 -10.00 16.53 -4.30
CA PHE A 128 -9.69 17.27 -5.51
C PHE A 128 -10.87 17.28 -6.47
N ARG A 129 -11.06 18.42 -7.14
CA ARG A 129 -11.98 18.58 -8.25
C ARG A 129 -11.37 19.52 -9.27
N ASP A 130 -11.34 19.10 -10.55
CA ASP A 130 -10.80 19.88 -11.67
C ASP A 130 -9.37 20.45 -11.41
N GLY A 131 -8.52 19.64 -10.76
CA GLY A 131 -7.16 20.01 -10.43
C GLY A 131 -6.99 20.95 -9.23
N ARG A 132 -8.09 21.24 -8.51
CA ARG A 132 -8.10 22.13 -7.32
C ARG A 132 -8.46 21.35 -6.07
N ILE A 133 -7.90 21.73 -4.93
CA ILE A 133 -8.32 21.23 -3.62
C ILE A 133 -9.65 21.90 -3.27
N ILE A 134 -10.69 21.08 -3.00
CA ILE A 134 -12.02 21.55 -2.59
C ILE A 134 -12.32 21.31 -1.11
N SER A 135 -11.63 20.36 -0.46
CA SER A 135 -11.64 20.19 0.99
C SER A 135 -10.35 19.55 1.50
N ASP A 136 -10.01 19.80 2.76
CA ASP A 136 -8.90 19.23 3.51
C ASP A 136 -9.39 18.94 4.92
N GLU A 137 -9.75 17.69 5.19
CA GLU A 137 -10.37 17.25 6.44
C GLU A 137 -9.38 16.40 7.23
N ARG A 138 -9.12 16.75 8.50
CA ARG A 138 -8.39 15.89 9.43
C ARG A 138 -9.38 15.19 10.34
N ARG A 139 -9.30 13.87 10.39
CA ARG A 139 -10.02 13.05 11.35
C ARG A 139 -9.08 12.76 12.50
N GLY A 140 -9.35 13.32 13.68
CA GLY A 140 -8.57 13.03 14.88
C GLY A 140 -8.64 11.54 15.23
N ARG A 141 -7.62 11.01 15.90
CA ARG A 141 -7.51 9.60 16.41
C ARG A 141 -8.68 9.14 17.32
N THR A 142 -9.62 9.99 17.62
CA THR A 142 -10.80 9.75 18.46
C THR A 142 -12.02 10.44 17.87
N GLY A 143 -12.54 10.00 16.73
CA GLY A 143 -13.92 10.27 16.31
C GLY A 143 -14.54 11.66 16.54
N ARG A 144 -13.77 12.74 16.72
CA ARG A 144 -14.23 14.11 16.81
C ARG A 144 -13.85 14.84 15.52
N GLU A 145 -14.88 15.27 14.80
CA GLU A 145 -14.79 16.17 13.67
C GLU A 145 -14.16 17.49 14.12
N ASP A 146 -12.92 17.75 13.71
CA ASP A 146 -12.41 19.12 13.72
C ASP A 146 -12.99 19.83 12.48
N THR A 147 -13.70 20.90 12.74
CA THR A 147 -14.45 21.73 11.77
C THR A 147 -13.60 22.11 10.56
N PRO A 148 -14.15 22.05 9.33
CA PRO A 148 -13.41 22.42 8.11
C PRO A 148 -12.95 23.87 8.18
N LYS A 149 -11.66 24.12 7.93
CA LYS A 149 -11.22 25.48 7.58
C LYS A 149 -11.61 25.72 6.14
N GLU A 150 -12.59 26.58 5.92
CA GLU A 150 -12.88 27.16 4.60
C GLU A 150 -11.59 27.81 4.09
N VAL A 151 -11.12 27.35 2.93
CA VAL A 151 -9.99 27.97 2.23
C VAL A 151 -10.56 29.21 1.55
N GLU A 152 -10.24 30.40 2.11
CA GLU A 152 -10.56 31.67 1.45
C GLU A 152 -9.92 31.71 0.06
N GLU A 153 -10.74 32.03 -0.93
CA GLU A 153 -10.33 32.26 -2.31
C GLU A 153 -9.32 33.43 -2.36
N CYS A 154 -8.12 33.17 -2.91
CA CYS A 154 -7.25 34.18 -3.49
C CYS A 154 -7.24 34.10 -5.00
#